data_846d0740856dbbfd8f45fbd4b0fd9143
#
_entry.id   846d0740856dbbfd8f45fbd4b0fd9143
#
_cell.length_a   1.000
_cell.length_b   1.000
_cell.length_c   1.000
_cell.angle_alpha   90.00
_cell.angle_beta   90.00
_cell.angle_gamma   90.00
#
_symmetry.space_group_name_H-M   'P 1'
#
loop_
_entity.id
_entity.type
_entity.pdbx_description
1 polymer ?
#
loop_
_entity_poly.entity_id
_entity_poly.type
_entity_poly.pdbx_seq_one_letter_code
_entity_poly.pdbx_strand_id
1 'polypeptide(L)'
;MKPDSIPSLDECRALIYRYSMRPNIIEHSMRVMDVSLAITDNLVPGTRIDRDLVAAASLLHDITKTRSLETKERHDVSGARLLRELGYLRVADIVEQHVFFRDFSPGGALEEREIVYYADKRVMHNAIVT
;
A
#
# COMPACT_ATOMS: atom_id res chain seq x y z
N MET A 1 18.46 -9.54 5.26
CA MET A 1 17.05 -9.13 5.38
C MET A 1 16.15 -10.32 5.11
N LYS A 2 15.11 -10.50 5.92
CA LYS A 2 14.18 -11.62 5.73
C LYS A 2 13.23 -11.30 4.57
N PRO A 3 12.91 -12.29 3.71
CA PRO A 3 12.03 -12.07 2.54
C PRO A 3 10.63 -11.57 2.90
N ASP A 4 10.16 -11.82 4.10
CA ASP A 4 8.83 -11.41 4.58
C ASP A 4 8.87 -10.23 5.54
N SER A 5 9.97 -9.48 5.57
CA SER A 5 10.10 -8.29 6.41
C SER A 5 9.08 -7.23 6.04
N ILE A 6 8.56 -6.55 7.06
CA ILE A 6 7.64 -5.44 6.89
C ILE A 6 8.35 -4.20 7.44
N PRO A 7 8.48 -3.11 6.66
CA PRO A 7 9.10 -1.89 7.17
C PRO A 7 8.24 -1.27 8.26
N SER A 8 8.90 -0.76 9.30
CA SER A 8 8.23 0.02 10.35
C SER A 8 7.70 1.34 9.76
N LEU A 9 6.87 2.05 10.51
CA LEU A 9 6.40 3.38 10.08
C LEU A 9 7.56 4.35 9.89
N ASP A 10 8.58 4.30 10.74
CA ASP A 10 9.76 5.13 10.59
C ASP A 10 10.56 4.76 9.33
N GLU A 11 10.68 3.48 9.04
CA GLU A 11 11.32 3.02 7.80
C GLU A 11 10.52 3.43 6.57
N CYS A 12 9.18 3.36 6.64
CA CYS A 12 8.31 3.84 5.56
C CYS A 12 8.51 5.33 5.32
N ARG A 13 8.59 6.14 6.38
CA ARG A 13 8.83 7.59 6.26
C ARG A 13 10.19 7.87 5.62
N ALA A 14 11.21 7.10 6.00
CA ALA A 14 12.55 7.23 5.41
C ALA A 14 12.52 6.93 3.91
N LEU A 15 11.78 5.91 3.49
CA LEU A 15 11.63 5.56 2.07
C LEU A 15 10.87 6.64 1.31
N ILE A 16 9.80 7.17 1.88
CA ILE A 16 9.03 8.27 1.29
C ILE A 16 9.93 9.47 1.02
N TYR A 17 10.77 9.82 1.97
CA TYR A 17 11.73 10.92 1.84
C TYR A 17 12.79 10.59 0.78
N ARG A 18 13.36 9.39 0.86
CA ARG A 18 14.44 8.96 -0.05
C ARG A 18 14.02 8.98 -1.52
N TYR A 19 12.78 8.59 -1.81
CA TYR A 19 12.27 8.53 -3.17
C TYR A 19 11.47 9.77 -3.56
N SER A 20 11.58 10.82 -2.77
CA SER A 20 11.10 12.17 -3.09
C SER A 20 9.62 12.23 -3.50
N MET A 21 8.77 11.53 -2.77
CA MET A 21 7.34 11.57 -3.04
C MET A 21 6.80 12.98 -2.88
N ARG A 22 5.97 13.42 -3.82
CA ARG A 22 5.35 14.74 -3.75
C ARG A 22 4.40 14.84 -2.55
N PRO A 23 4.27 16.05 -1.94
CA PRO A 23 3.39 16.23 -0.77
C PRO A 23 1.96 15.74 -0.97
N ASN A 24 1.36 15.98 -2.14
CA ASN A 24 -0.01 15.54 -2.42
C ASN A 24 -0.11 14.01 -2.50
N ILE A 25 0.93 13.33 -2.96
CA ILE A 25 0.97 11.86 -3.02
C ILE A 25 1.16 11.30 -1.60
N ILE A 26 2.00 11.96 -0.80
CA ILE A 26 2.19 11.58 0.61
C ILE A 26 0.85 11.70 1.37
N GLU A 27 0.15 12.80 1.20
CA GLU A 27 -1.15 13.02 1.86
C GLU A 27 -2.17 11.95 1.44
N HIS A 28 -2.24 11.62 0.15
CA HIS A 28 -3.08 10.55 -0.35
C HIS A 28 -2.74 9.23 0.32
N SER A 29 -1.46 8.88 0.38
CA SER A 29 -1.00 7.62 0.96
C SER A 29 -1.29 7.55 2.46
N MET A 30 -1.12 8.65 3.19
CA MET A 30 -1.47 8.73 4.60
C MET A 30 -2.97 8.54 4.81
N ARG A 31 -3.80 9.11 3.93
CA ARG A 31 -5.26 8.95 4.03
C ARG A 31 -5.67 7.51 3.70
N VAL A 32 -5.02 6.88 2.71
CA VAL A 32 -5.25 5.46 2.41
C VAL A 32 -4.92 4.61 3.63
N MET A 33 -3.82 4.91 4.33
CA MET A 33 -3.49 4.21 5.56
C MET A 33 -4.57 4.40 6.63
N ASP A 34 -5.06 5.63 6.82
CA ASP A 34 -6.12 5.90 7.80
C ASP A 34 -7.37 5.04 7.52
N VAL A 35 -7.81 4.98 6.26
CA VAL A 35 -8.98 4.19 5.87
C VAL A 35 -8.70 2.69 6.05
N SER A 36 -7.53 2.23 5.60
CA SER A 36 -7.13 0.82 5.72
C SER A 36 -7.09 0.36 7.17
N LEU A 37 -6.54 1.18 8.06
CA LEU A 37 -6.45 0.85 9.49
C LEU A 37 -7.81 0.92 10.17
N ALA A 38 -8.66 1.86 9.78
CA ALA A 38 -10.04 1.92 10.30
C ALA A 38 -10.80 0.64 9.93
N ILE A 39 -10.65 0.15 8.71
CA ILE A 39 -11.24 -1.12 8.29
C ILE A 39 -10.68 -2.28 9.13
N THR A 40 -9.35 -2.34 9.22
CA THR A 40 -8.67 -3.42 9.96
C THR A 40 -9.09 -3.46 11.42
N ASP A 41 -9.21 -2.30 12.05
CA ASP A 41 -9.53 -2.21 13.47
C ASP A 41 -11.01 -2.47 13.78
N ASN A 42 -11.85 -2.59 12.76
CA ASN A 42 -13.29 -2.84 12.90
C ASN A 42 -13.75 -4.16 12.28
N LEU A 43 -12.84 -5.07 12.01
CA LEU A 43 -13.18 -6.37 11.45
C LEU A 43 -13.85 -7.28 12.50
N VAL A 44 -14.57 -8.29 12.01
CA VAL A 44 -15.18 -9.30 12.85
C VAL A 44 -14.09 -9.99 13.67
N PRO A 45 -14.33 -10.22 15.00
CA PRO A 45 -13.37 -10.93 15.84
C PRO A 45 -12.95 -12.26 15.23
N GLY A 46 -11.65 -12.59 15.29
CA GLY A 46 -11.09 -13.79 14.70
C GLY A 46 -10.59 -13.63 13.28
N THR A 47 -10.86 -12.49 12.63
CA THR A 47 -10.31 -12.20 11.31
C THR A 47 -8.80 -12.01 11.44
N ARG A 48 -8.03 -12.70 10.60
CA ARG A 48 -6.56 -12.66 10.65
C ARG A 48 -6.03 -11.70 9.59
N ILE A 49 -5.66 -10.51 10.02
CA ILE A 49 -5.07 -9.48 9.17
C ILE A 49 -3.82 -8.96 9.87
N ASP A 50 -2.73 -8.88 9.12
CA ASP A 50 -1.48 -8.30 9.59
C ASP A 50 -1.56 -6.78 9.48
N ARG A 51 -1.81 -6.12 10.60
CA ARG A 51 -2.02 -4.67 10.68
C ARG A 51 -0.79 -3.88 10.21
N ASP A 52 0.40 -4.34 10.57
CA ASP A 52 1.63 -3.68 10.16
C ASP A 52 1.84 -3.75 8.66
N LEU A 53 1.48 -4.88 8.05
CA LEU A 53 1.54 -5.03 6.60
C LEU A 53 0.56 -4.08 5.89
N VAL A 54 -0.66 -3.96 6.41
CA VAL A 54 -1.67 -3.05 5.85
C VAL A 54 -1.16 -1.61 5.92
N ALA A 55 -0.60 -1.20 7.07
CA ALA A 55 -0.08 0.16 7.25
C ALA A 55 1.07 0.45 6.28
N ALA A 56 2.05 -0.42 6.20
CA ALA A 56 3.21 -0.24 5.34
C ALA A 56 2.82 -0.21 3.86
N ALA A 57 1.97 -1.13 3.43
CA ALA A 57 1.52 -1.20 2.04
C ALA A 57 0.73 0.05 1.65
N SER A 58 -0.12 0.56 2.55
CA SER A 58 -0.88 1.79 2.32
C SER A 58 0.05 2.98 2.11
N LEU A 59 1.06 3.14 2.97
CA LEU A 59 2.01 4.25 2.88
C LEU A 59 2.88 4.17 1.63
N LEU A 60 3.21 2.96 1.17
CA LEU A 60 4.19 2.75 0.10
C LEU A 60 3.57 2.38 -1.24
N HIS A 61 2.22 2.30 -1.34
CA HIS A 61 1.60 1.83 -2.58
C HIS A 61 1.90 2.71 -3.79
N ASP A 62 2.13 4.00 -3.58
CA ASP A 62 2.45 4.96 -4.63
C ASP A 62 3.91 5.43 -4.58
N ILE A 63 4.83 4.62 -4.03
CA ILE A 63 6.23 5.01 -3.77
C ILE A 63 6.94 5.53 -5.04
N THR A 64 6.64 4.99 -6.20
CA THR A 64 7.25 5.41 -7.47
C THR A 64 6.34 6.30 -8.32
N LYS A 65 5.19 6.71 -7.81
CA LYS A 65 4.24 7.50 -8.61
C LYS A 65 4.82 8.84 -9.04
N THR A 66 5.54 9.54 -8.16
CA THR A 66 6.20 10.80 -8.50
C THR A 66 7.17 10.60 -9.67
N ARG A 67 8.01 9.57 -9.58
CA ARG A 67 8.95 9.21 -10.66
C ARG A 67 8.22 8.87 -11.95
N SER A 68 7.11 8.15 -11.85
CA SER A 68 6.34 7.72 -13.02
C SER A 68 5.74 8.86 -13.82
N LEU A 69 5.53 10.03 -13.21
CA LEU A 69 5.04 11.20 -13.91
C LEU A 69 6.05 11.69 -14.96
N GLU A 70 7.33 11.45 -14.74
CA GLU A 70 8.40 11.81 -15.69
C GLU A 70 8.74 10.66 -16.64
N THR A 71 8.86 9.44 -16.10
CA THR A 71 9.33 8.27 -16.87
C THR A 71 8.24 7.57 -17.66
N LYS A 72 6.97 7.83 -17.34
CA LYS A 72 5.80 7.11 -17.90
C LYS A 72 5.76 5.63 -17.54
N GLU A 73 6.58 5.19 -16.58
CA GLU A 73 6.53 3.81 -16.09
C GLU A 73 5.22 3.54 -15.34
N ARG A 74 4.81 2.28 -15.30
CA ARG A 74 3.67 1.88 -14.47
C ARG A 74 4.11 1.85 -13.02
N HIS A 75 3.56 2.75 -12.19
CA HIS A 75 3.98 2.88 -10.79
C HIS A 75 3.59 1.68 -9.91
N ASP A 76 2.57 0.90 -10.28
CA ASP A 76 2.26 -0.34 -9.59
C ASP A 76 3.36 -1.38 -9.78
N VAL A 77 3.84 -1.53 -11.00
CA VAL A 77 4.90 -2.49 -11.35
C VAL A 77 6.27 -2.02 -10.83
N SER A 78 6.62 -0.76 -11.08
CA SER A 78 7.92 -0.24 -10.66
C SER A 78 8.03 -0.11 -9.16
N GLY A 79 6.95 0.25 -8.47
CA GLY A 79 6.91 0.29 -7.01
C GLY A 79 7.12 -1.08 -6.41
N ALA A 80 6.45 -2.10 -6.95
CA ALA A 80 6.63 -3.47 -6.49
C ALA A 80 8.06 -3.96 -6.71
N ARG A 81 8.63 -3.66 -7.86
CA ARG A 81 10.03 -4.03 -8.16
C ARG A 81 10.99 -3.40 -7.15
N LEU A 82 10.83 -2.12 -6.88
CA LEU A 82 11.66 -1.42 -5.90
C LEU A 82 11.56 -2.08 -4.52
N LEU A 83 10.36 -2.37 -4.07
CA LEU A 83 10.14 -2.95 -2.75
C LEU A 83 10.68 -4.38 -2.66
N ARG A 84 10.61 -5.17 -3.74
CA ARG A 84 11.24 -6.49 -3.81
C ARG A 84 12.75 -6.40 -3.69
N GLU A 85 13.35 -5.44 -4.37
CA GLU A 85 14.80 -5.21 -4.29
C GLU A 85 15.23 -4.84 -2.86
N LEU A 86 14.36 -4.15 -2.13
CA LEU A 86 14.61 -3.80 -0.72
C LEU A 86 14.30 -4.95 0.24
N GLY A 87 13.74 -6.06 -0.25
CA GLY A 87 13.44 -7.23 0.57
C GLY A 87 12.04 -7.25 1.19
N TYR A 88 11.17 -6.34 0.80
CA TYR A 88 9.80 -6.26 1.33
C TYR A 88 8.82 -6.95 0.39
N LEU A 89 8.90 -8.29 0.32
CA LEU A 89 8.15 -9.06 -0.68
C LEU A 89 6.65 -9.02 -0.49
N ARG A 90 6.18 -9.07 0.75
CA ARG A 90 4.74 -9.03 1.04
C ARG A 90 4.14 -7.67 0.70
N VAL A 91 4.85 -6.60 1.04
CA VAL A 91 4.41 -5.24 0.69
C VAL A 91 4.39 -5.08 -0.83
N ALA A 92 5.43 -5.58 -1.51
CA ALA A 92 5.53 -5.51 -2.97
C ALA A 92 4.34 -6.17 -3.67
N ASP A 93 3.91 -7.34 -3.19
CA ASP A 93 2.76 -8.05 -3.79
C ASP A 93 1.48 -7.23 -3.71
N ILE A 94 1.26 -6.54 -2.59
CA ILE A 94 0.09 -5.67 -2.43
C ILE A 94 0.20 -4.46 -3.35
N VAL A 95 1.36 -3.82 -3.41
CA VAL A 95 1.60 -2.65 -4.25
C VAL A 95 1.38 -2.97 -5.73
N GLU A 96 1.82 -4.13 -6.17
CA GLU A 96 1.66 -4.56 -7.56
C GLU A 96 0.19 -4.67 -7.97
N GLN A 97 -0.70 -4.92 -7.03
CA GLN A 97 -2.12 -5.17 -7.28
C GLN A 97 -3.03 -3.99 -6.96
N HIS A 98 -2.49 -2.82 -6.62
CA HIS A 98 -3.37 -1.71 -6.24
C HIS A 98 -4.07 -1.04 -7.44
N VAL A 99 -3.54 -1.22 -8.65
CA VAL A 99 -4.18 -0.73 -9.88
C VAL A 99 -5.00 -1.85 -10.53
N PHE A 100 -4.40 -3.03 -10.68
CA PHE A 100 -5.06 -4.20 -11.27
C PHE A 100 -5.09 -5.33 -10.25
N PHE A 101 -6.26 -5.53 -9.64
CA PHE A 101 -6.45 -6.57 -8.63
C PHE A 101 -6.65 -7.92 -9.32
N ARG A 102 -5.91 -8.94 -8.88
CA ARG A 102 -5.90 -10.28 -9.50
C ARG A 102 -6.39 -11.34 -8.54
N ASP A 103 -6.92 -12.42 -9.11
CA ASP A 103 -7.26 -13.64 -8.37
C ASP A 103 -8.19 -13.40 -7.18
N PHE A 104 -9.19 -12.53 -7.37
CA PHE A 104 -10.19 -12.29 -6.35
C PHE A 104 -11.08 -13.54 -6.17
N SER A 105 -11.22 -14.02 -4.93
CA SER A 105 -12.05 -15.16 -4.57
C SER A 105 -13.25 -14.70 -3.73
N PRO A 106 -14.43 -14.49 -4.33
CA PRO A 106 -15.62 -14.14 -3.54
C PRO A 106 -15.91 -15.23 -2.50
N GLY A 107 -16.14 -14.83 -1.25
CA GLY A 107 -16.39 -15.76 -0.17
C GLY A 107 -15.15 -16.38 0.44
N GLY A 108 -13.95 -16.09 -0.07
CA GLY A 108 -12.69 -16.51 0.54
C GLY A 108 -12.34 -15.68 1.78
N ALA A 109 -11.26 -16.05 2.46
CA ALA A 109 -10.76 -15.28 3.60
C ALA A 109 -10.29 -13.91 3.14
N LEU A 110 -10.59 -12.88 3.95
CA LEU A 110 -10.14 -11.52 3.68
C LEU A 110 -8.62 -11.43 3.75
N GLU A 111 -8.02 -10.73 2.78
CA GLU A 111 -6.59 -10.54 2.68
C GLU A 111 -6.22 -9.06 2.78
N GLU A 112 -4.99 -8.80 3.23
CA GLU A 112 -4.46 -7.43 3.35
C GLU A 112 -4.54 -6.66 2.02
N ARG A 113 -4.25 -7.31 0.89
CA ARG A 113 -4.32 -6.68 -0.44
C ARG A 113 -5.72 -6.17 -0.78
N GLU A 114 -6.76 -6.83 -0.30
CA GLU A 114 -8.14 -6.40 -0.54
C GLU A 114 -8.45 -5.12 0.22
N ILE A 115 -7.98 -5.02 1.45
CA ILE A 115 -8.19 -3.84 2.29
C ILE A 115 -7.51 -2.62 1.66
N VAL A 116 -6.25 -2.75 1.27
CA VAL A 116 -5.49 -1.65 0.67
C VAL A 116 -6.08 -1.23 -0.68
N TYR A 117 -6.45 -2.20 -1.51
CA TYR A 117 -7.09 -1.92 -2.80
C TYR A 117 -8.39 -1.13 -2.61
N TYR A 118 -9.25 -1.59 -1.72
CA TYR A 118 -10.51 -0.92 -1.43
C TYR A 118 -10.29 0.49 -0.86
N ALA A 119 -9.37 0.61 0.09
CA ALA A 119 -9.08 1.90 0.72
C ALA A 119 -8.55 2.92 -0.30
N ASP A 120 -7.67 2.48 -1.21
CA ASP A 120 -7.16 3.36 -2.28
C ASP A 120 -8.29 3.91 -3.14
N LYS A 121 -9.28 3.08 -3.46
CA LYS A 121 -10.43 3.51 -4.27
C LYS A 121 -11.39 4.42 -3.51
N ARG A 122 -11.33 4.44 -2.18
CA ARG A 122 -12.17 5.31 -1.34
C ARG A 122 -11.51 6.65 -1.05
N VAL A 123 -10.29 6.87 -1.52
CA VAL A 123 -9.55 8.12 -1.31
C VAL A 123 -9.28 8.77 -2.66
N MET A 124 -9.85 9.96 -2.87
CA MET A 124 -9.60 10.77 -4.06
C MET A 124 -8.71 11.94 -3.64
N HIS A 125 -7.48 11.98 -4.16
CA HIS A 125 -6.41 12.88 -3.70
C HIS A 125 -6.13 12.62 -2.22
N ASN A 126 -6.63 13.47 -1.30
CA ASN A 126 -6.51 13.27 0.14
C ASN A 126 -7.88 13.23 0.85
N ALA A 127 -8.97 13.18 0.09
CA ALA A 127 -10.33 13.19 0.63
C ALA A 127 -10.95 11.79 0.55
N ILE A 128 -11.58 11.37 1.64
CA ILE A 128 -12.33 10.11 1.68
C ILE A 128 -13.65 10.34 0.94
N VAL A 129 -13.97 9.45 0.00
CA VAL A 129 -15.20 9.52 -0.78
C VAL A 129 -16.09 8.32 -0.50
N THR A 130 -17.41 8.51 -0.64
CA THR A 130 -18.39 7.46 -0.37
C THR A 130 -18.79 6.66 -1.61
#